data_051eac542f343d0a1a2250a52332d26d
#
_entry.id   051eac542f343d0a1a2250a52332d26d
#
_cell.length_a   1.000
_cell.length_b   1.000
_cell.length_c   1.000
_cell.angle_alpha   90.00
_cell.angle_beta   90.00
_cell.angle_gamma   90.00
#
_symmetry.space_group_name_H-M   'P 1'
#
loop_
_entity.id
_entity.type
_entity.pdbx_description
1 polymer ?
#
loop_
_entity_poly.entity_id
_entity_poly.type
_entity_poly.pdbx_seq_one_letter_code
_entity_poly.pdbx_strand_id
1 'polypeptide(L)'
;MFDKIIVVSEVSNASSEMVKCVKSLRSLGAEECLLIQCFNPQDIDAGVSSYLTSVFNENLKNQSAMLAEQGFKVKTQIISGNIKNEINRIAQEDQYSLIVVGAENHSIVGSLFLGGIAYDILYGSTKPILLIKDTNQDQSIDDTKDLMRHILFPTDFSENADIAFEKVKEMVKNGVKKVTIFHIQDESKINPYLLHRLVEFNEVDNGRLQKLKDELISLNEVEVEIQIRYGAPTAEIIKLVDKEKIPLIVMGTQGRGFIKEIFLGSVSHNIVRHASASVLLIPGNRE
;
A
#
# COMPACT_ATOMS: atom_id res chain seq x y z
N MET A 1 -14.82 5.69 -2.78
CA MET A 1 -13.35 5.87 -2.84
C MET A 1 -12.73 4.95 -3.90
N PHE A 2 -12.77 3.65 -3.74
CA PHE A 2 -12.20 2.66 -4.65
C PHE A 2 -13.29 1.73 -5.18
N ASP A 3 -14.12 2.21 -6.09
CA ASP A 3 -15.29 1.49 -6.65
C ASP A 3 -14.88 0.31 -7.54
N LYS A 4 -13.83 0.49 -8.33
CA LYS A 4 -13.27 -0.52 -9.22
C LYS A 4 -11.81 -0.79 -8.89
N ILE A 5 -11.46 -2.05 -8.64
CA ILE A 5 -10.10 -2.44 -8.28
C ILE A 5 -9.54 -3.48 -9.25
N ILE A 6 -8.24 -3.41 -9.49
CA ILE A 6 -7.47 -4.48 -10.13
C ILE A 6 -6.78 -5.27 -9.03
N VAL A 7 -6.93 -6.57 -9.03
CA VAL A 7 -6.18 -7.49 -8.16
C VAL A 7 -5.24 -8.30 -9.02
N VAL A 8 -3.93 -8.11 -8.81
CA VAL A 8 -2.91 -8.83 -9.57
C VAL A 8 -2.51 -10.07 -8.79
N SER A 9 -2.79 -11.21 -9.38
CA SER A 9 -2.53 -12.53 -8.82
C SER A 9 -1.30 -13.17 -9.47
N GLU A 10 -0.55 -13.87 -8.64
CA GLU A 10 0.47 -14.82 -9.03
C GLU A 10 0.07 -16.21 -8.55
N VAL A 11 0.67 -17.27 -9.09
CA VAL A 11 0.42 -18.64 -8.59
C VAL A 11 1.28 -18.85 -7.35
N SER A 12 0.80 -18.34 -6.20
CA SER A 12 1.51 -18.44 -4.94
C SER A 12 0.55 -18.47 -3.74
N ASN A 13 1.06 -18.89 -2.58
CA ASN A 13 0.30 -18.85 -1.33
C ASN A 13 -0.02 -17.41 -0.89
N ALA A 14 0.86 -16.44 -1.17
CA ALA A 14 0.64 -15.04 -0.88
C ALA A 14 -0.59 -14.47 -1.59
N SER A 15 -0.89 -14.96 -2.80
CA SER A 15 -2.09 -14.55 -3.54
C SER A 15 -3.38 -14.97 -2.83
N SER A 16 -3.43 -16.12 -2.18
CA SER A 16 -4.62 -16.58 -1.44
C SER A 16 -4.84 -15.74 -0.17
N GLU A 17 -3.79 -15.35 0.54
CA GLU A 17 -3.88 -14.48 1.70
C GLU A 17 -4.24 -13.02 1.29
N MET A 18 -3.68 -12.54 0.18
CA MET A 18 -4.05 -11.26 -0.41
C MET A 18 -5.56 -11.18 -0.66
N VAL A 19 -6.15 -12.21 -1.30
CA VAL A 19 -7.59 -12.26 -1.58
C VAL A 19 -8.42 -12.15 -0.31
N LYS A 20 -7.99 -12.74 0.82
CA LYS A 20 -8.70 -12.60 2.11
C LYS A 20 -8.66 -11.15 2.64
N CYS A 21 -7.52 -10.47 2.51
CA CYS A 21 -7.37 -9.08 2.95
C CYS A 21 -8.17 -8.07 2.11
N VAL A 22 -8.42 -8.39 0.83
CA VAL A 22 -9.18 -7.51 -0.09
C VAL A 22 -10.61 -7.26 0.40
N LYS A 23 -11.19 -8.14 1.21
CA LYS A 23 -12.52 -7.95 1.81
C LYS A 23 -12.67 -6.60 2.52
N SER A 24 -11.63 -6.13 3.21
CA SER A 24 -11.65 -4.84 3.92
C SER A 24 -11.87 -3.64 2.98
N LEU A 25 -11.57 -3.77 1.68
CA LEU A 25 -11.80 -2.72 0.68
C LEU A 25 -13.29 -2.52 0.34
N ARG A 26 -14.16 -3.47 0.71
CA ARG A 26 -15.61 -3.33 0.55
C ARG A 26 -16.16 -2.11 1.31
N SER A 27 -15.64 -1.85 2.51
CA SER A 27 -16.00 -0.66 3.28
C SER A 27 -15.55 0.65 2.61
N LEU A 28 -14.54 0.59 1.75
CA LEU A 28 -14.06 1.74 0.95
C LEU A 28 -14.84 1.91 -0.37
N GLY A 29 -15.90 1.13 -0.59
CA GLY A 29 -16.77 1.21 -1.76
C GLY A 29 -16.33 0.34 -2.93
N ALA A 30 -15.38 -0.58 -2.74
CA ALA A 30 -14.95 -1.47 -3.81
C ALA A 30 -16.03 -2.51 -4.14
N GLU A 31 -16.60 -2.43 -5.34
CA GLU A 31 -17.66 -3.33 -5.81
C GLU A 31 -17.22 -4.21 -6.96
N GLU A 32 -16.45 -3.66 -7.90
CA GLU A 32 -15.99 -4.37 -9.09
C GLU A 32 -14.50 -4.72 -8.94
N CYS A 33 -14.17 -5.96 -9.25
CA CYS A 33 -12.81 -6.47 -9.20
C CYS A 33 -12.43 -7.11 -10.55
N LEU A 34 -11.33 -6.64 -11.14
CA LEU A 34 -10.66 -7.34 -12.21
C LEU A 34 -9.50 -8.13 -11.64
N LEU A 35 -9.65 -9.44 -11.60
CA LEU A 35 -8.60 -10.36 -11.19
C LEU A 35 -7.71 -10.70 -12.38
N ILE A 36 -6.45 -10.29 -12.33
CA ILE A 36 -5.47 -10.47 -13.40
C ILE A 36 -4.44 -11.50 -12.98
N GLN A 37 -4.26 -12.53 -13.80
CA GLN A 37 -3.11 -13.42 -13.73
C GLN A 37 -2.04 -12.94 -14.72
N CYS A 38 -0.84 -12.63 -14.20
CA CYS A 38 0.28 -12.22 -15.02
C CYS A 38 1.28 -13.35 -15.23
N PHE A 39 1.90 -13.39 -16.40
CA PHE A 39 3.05 -14.24 -16.66
C PHE A 39 4.02 -13.60 -17.66
N ASN A 40 5.31 -13.96 -17.54
CA ASN A 40 6.31 -13.54 -18.51
C ASN A 40 6.54 -14.70 -19.52
N PRO A 41 6.28 -14.48 -20.84
CA PRO A 41 6.48 -15.53 -21.84
C PRO A 41 7.92 -16.04 -21.96
N GLN A 42 8.91 -15.25 -21.51
CA GLN A 42 10.32 -15.64 -21.53
C GLN A 42 10.66 -16.73 -20.49
N ASP A 43 9.80 -16.90 -19.49
CA ASP A 43 9.99 -17.90 -18.43
C ASP A 43 9.32 -19.23 -18.77
N ILE A 44 8.74 -19.37 -19.99
CA ILE A 44 7.91 -20.52 -20.37
C ILE A 44 8.43 -21.19 -21.64
N ASP A 45 8.84 -22.44 -21.53
CA ASP A 45 9.10 -23.32 -22.69
C ASP A 45 7.79 -23.59 -23.46
N ALA A 46 7.84 -23.53 -24.80
CA ALA A 46 6.67 -23.69 -25.67
C ALA A 46 5.89 -25.01 -25.41
N GLY A 47 6.56 -26.06 -24.96
CA GLY A 47 5.95 -27.35 -24.60
C GLY A 47 5.15 -27.35 -23.30
N VAL A 48 5.31 -26.34 -22.44
CA VAL A 48 4.68 -26.25 -21.11
C VAL A 48 3.51 -25.25 -21.12
N SER A 49 3.35 -24.49 -22.19
CA SER A 49 2.36 -23.39 -22.30
C SER A 49 0.92 -23.82 -22.06
N SER A 50 0.48 -24.96 -22.58
CA SER A 50 -0.90 -25.46 -22.38
C SER A 50 -1.17 -25.91 -20.94
N TYR A 51 -0.19 -26.51 -20.29
CA TYR A 51 -0.28 -26.91 -18.89
C TYR A 51 -0.37 -25.67 -17.98
N LEU A 52 0.50 -24.70 -18.18
CA LEU A 52 0.48 -23.45 -17.40
C LEU A 52 -0.81 -22.67 -17.57
N THR A 53 -1.36 -22.63 -18.79
CA THR A 53 -2.67 -22.00 -19.03
C THR A 53 -3.77 -22.68 -18.22
N SER A 54 -3.74 -24.01 -18.08
CA SER A 54 -4.73 -24.72 -17.27
C SER A 54 -4.57 -24.40 -15.77
N VAL A 55 -3.34 -24.32 -15.27
CA VAL A 55 -3.02 -23.94 -13.87
C VAL A 55 -3.49 -22.50 -13.60
N PHE A 56 -3.23 -21.56 -14.51
CA PHE A 56 -3.67 -20.17 -14.37
C PHE A 56 -5.19 -20.06 -14.36
N ASN A 57 -5.89 -20.76 -15.22
CA ASN A 57 -7.35 -20.75 -15.26
C ASN A 57 -7.95 -21.35 -13.99
N GLU A 58 -7.39 -22.43 -13.46
CA GLU A 58 -7.81 -23.02 -12.19
C GLU A 58 -7.58 -22.05 -11.01
N ASN A 59 -6.42 -21.43 -10.93
CA ASN A 59 -6.11 -20.43 -9.91
C ASN A 59 -7.09 -19.24 -9.98
N LEU A 60 -7.30 -18.67 -11.17
CA LEU A 60 -8.25 -17.58 -11.38
C LEU A 60 -9.67 -17.98 -10.98
N LYS A 61 -10.10 -19.19 -11.33
CA LYS A 61 -11.43 -19.71 -10.94
C LYS A 61 -11.60 -19.78 -9.42
N ASN A 62 -10.59 -20.32 -8.72
CA ASN A 62 -10.64 -20.46 -7.27
C ASN A 62 -10.63 -19.10 -6.57
N GLN A 63 -9.74 -18.21 -6.96
CA GLN A 63 -9.65 -16.85 -6.38
C GLN A 63 -10.86 -15.98 -6.74
N SER A 64 -11.39 -16.10 -7.96
CA SER A 64 -12.62 -15.42 -8.37
C SER A 64 -13.82 -15.84 -7.52
N ALA A 65 -13.95 -17.14 -7.20
CA ALA A 65 -14.98 -17.63 -6.31
C ALA A 65 -14.85 -17.04 -4.90
N MET A 66 -13.64 -17.00 -4.34
CA MET A 66 -13.39 -16.39 -3.03
C MET A 66 -13.73 -14.88 -3.00
N LEU A 67 -13.41 -14.14 -4.05
CA LEU A 67 -13.76 -12.72 -4.16
C LEU A 67 -15.27 -12.52 -4.33
N ALA A 68 -15.93 -13.37 -5.10
CA ALA A 68 -17.38 -13.34 -5.26
C ALA A 68 -18.12 -13.62 -3.94
N GLU A 69 -17.64 -14.57 -3.12
CA GLU A 69 -18.15 -14.84 -1.77
C GLU A 69 -17.98 -13.61 -0.83
N GLN A 70 -16.96 -12.79 -1.06
CA GLN A 70 -16.76 -11.52 -0.35
C GLN A 70 -17.66 -10.39 -0.88
N GLY A 71 -18.48 -10.64 -1.90
CA GLY A 71 -19.46 -9.71 -2.46
C GLY A 71 -18.93 -8.83 -3.61
N PHE A 72 -17.80 -9.18 -4.23
CA PHE A 72 -17.29 -8.49 -5.42
C PHE A 72 -17.95 -8.99 -6.70
N LYS A 73 -18.16 -8.11 -7.66
CA LYS A 73 -18.42 -8.45 -9.06
C LYS A 73 -17.08 -8.69 -9.75
N VAL A 74 -16.74 -9.94 -10.02
CA VAL A 74 -15.41 -10.34 -10.48
C VAL A 74 -15.39 -10.57 -11.98
N LYS A 75 -14.41 -9.94 -12.66
CA LYS A 75 -13.95 -10.30 -14.00
C LYS A 75 -12.56 -10.89 -13.90
N THR A 76 -12.20 -11.78 -14.82
CA THR A 76 -10.87 -12.40 -14.84
C THR A 76 -10.18 -12.17 -16.18
N GLN A 77 -8.87 -11.97 -16.15
CA GLN A 77 -8.05 -11.81 -17.35
C GLN A 77 -6.66 -12.40 -17.14
N ILE A 78 -6.09 -12.98 -18.18
CA ILE A 78 -4.68 -13.38 -18.24
C ILE A 78 -3.95 -12.37 -19.12
N ILE A 79 -2.84 -11.81 -18.62
CA ILE A 79 -2.00 -10.88 -19.36
C ILE A 79 -0.55 -11.39 -19.42
N SER A 80 0.14 -11.05 -20.51
CA SER A 80 1.54 -11.41 -20.73
C SER A 80 2.30 -10.28 -21.40
N GLY A 81 3.62 -10.33 -21.35
CA GLY A 81 4.49 -9.34 -21.99
C GLY A 81 4.79 -8.15 -21.10
N ASN A 82 4.60 -6.91 -21.58
CA ASN A 82 4.86 -5.72 -20.78
C ASN A 82 3.74 -5.45 -19.77
N ILE A 83 3.76 -6.18 -18.66
CA ILE A 83 2.72 -6.21 -17.63
C ILE A 83 2.42 -4.80 -17.10
N LYS A 84 3.46 -4.01 -16.82
CA LYS A 84 3.33 -2.64 -16.33
C LYS A 84 2.50 -1.75 -17.27
N ASN A 85 2.82 -1.77 -18.56
CA ASN A 85 2.12 -0.94 -19.54
C ASN A 85 0.68 -1.40 -19.71
N GLU A 86 0.46 -2.71 -19.75
CA GLU A 86 -0.87 -3.28 -19.94
C GLU A 86 -1.79 -3.01 -18.72
N ILE A 87 -1.29 -3.16 -17.49
CA ILE A 87 -2.06 -2.83 -16.28
C ILE A 87 -2.40 -1.34 -16.25
N ASN A 88 -1.45 -0.45 -16.58
CA ASN A 88 -1.72 0.98 -16.61
C ASN A 88 -2.76 1.34 -17.68
N ARG A 89 -2.68 0.73 -18.87
CA ARG A 89 -3.67 0.91 -19.96
C ARG A 89 -5.06 0.50 -19.48
N ILE A 90 -5.21 -0.71 -18.95
CA ILE A 90 -6.49 -1.22 -18.42
C ILE A 90 -7.01 -0.32 -17.29
N ALA A 91 -6.13 0.07 -16.35
CA ALA A 91 -6.51 0.92 -15.24
C ALA A 91 -6.99 2.31 -15.67
N GLN A 92 -6.50 2.82 -16.79
CA GLN A 92 -6.91 4.12 -17.34
C GLN A 92 -8.17 4.01 -18.20
N GLU A 93 -8.20 3.07 -19.16
CA GLU A 93 -9.32 2.91 -20.10
C GLU A 93 -10.62 2.50 -19.39
N ASP A 94 -10.56 1.58 -18.44
CA ASP A 94 -11.71 1.06 -17.71
C ASP A 94 -11.95 1.78 -16.36
N GLN A 95 -11.18 2.84 -16.07
CA GLN A 95 -11.31 3.70 -14.88
C GLN A 95 -11.17 2.95 -13.54
N TYR A 96 -10.25 2.00 -13.44
CA TYR A 96 -9.92 1.39 -12.17
C TYR A 96 -9.21 2.41 -11.26
N SER A 97 -9.58 2.40 -9.97
CA SER A 97 -9.18 3.41 -8.98
C SER A 97 -8.08 2.95 -8.03
N LEU A 98 -7.82 1.62 -7.98
CA LEU A 98 -6.80 1.01 -7.13
C LEU A 98 -6.23 -0.23 -7.80
N ILE A 99 -4.92 -0.45 -7.66
CA ILE A 99 -4.26 -1.70 -8.02
C ILE A 99 -3.81 -2.38 -6.72
N VAL A 100 -4.16 -3.64 -6.56
CA VAL A 100 -3.80 -4.47 -5.41
C VAL A 100 -2.79 -5.51 -5.86
N VAL A 101 -1.66 -5.60 -5.17
CA VAL A 101 -0.60 -6.58 -5.41
C VAL A 101 -0.22 -7.27 -4.10
N GLY A 102 0.12 -8.56 -4.17
CA GLY A 102 0.66 -9.30 -3.04
C GLY A 102 2.18 -9.18 -2.99
N ALA A 103 2.75 -9.16 -1.77
CA ALA A 103 4.17 -9.31 -1.55
C ALA A 103 4.46 -10.69 -0.98
N GLU A 104 5.35 -11.46 -1.59
CA GLU A 104 5.79 -12.75 -1.07
C GLU A 104 6.84 -12.57 0.03
N ASN A 105 6.61 -13.24 1.16
CA ASN A 105 7.58 -13.35 2.23
C ASN A 105 8.58 -14.48 1.94
N HIS A 106 9.47 -14.32 0.98
CA HIS A 106 10.64 -15.19 0.90
C HIS A 106 11.76 -14.62 1.78
N SER A 107 11.74 -15.03 3.03
CA SER A 107 12.75 -14.69 4.03
C SER A 107 14.10 -15.34 3.69
N ILE A 108 14.87 -14.70 2.82
CA ILE A 108 16.32 -14.86 2.83
C ILE A 108 16.85 -13.53 3.36
N VAL A 109 17.26 -13.51 4.65
CA VAL A 109 17.91 -12.36 5.30
C VAL A 109 17.00 -11.12 5.49
N GLY A 110 15.79 -11.27 6.06
CA GLY A 110 15.04 -10.12 6.64
C GLY A 110 14.54 -9.04 5.68
N SER A 111 14.60 -9.27 4.35
CA SER A 111 14.02 -8.39 3.34
C SER A 111 12.96 -9.12 2.54
N LEU A 112 11.80 -8.47 2.34
CA LEU A 112 10.75 -8.98 1.46
C LEU A 112 11.27 -9.04 0.02
N PHE A 113 11.13 -10.19 -0.60
CA PHE A 113 11.32 -10.31 -2.04
C PHE A 113 10.03 -9.85 -2.73
N LEU A 114 10.07 -8.67 -3.33
CA LEU A 114 9.03 -8.26 -4.27
C LEU A 114 9.27 -9.05 -5.56
N GLY A 115 8.33 -9.89 -5.96
CA GLY A 115 8.37 -10.54 -7.27
C GLY A 115 8.54 -9.50 -8.38
N GLY A 116 9.13 -9.88 -9.50
CA GLY A 116 9.39 -8.95 -10.61
C GLY A 116 8.14 -8.18 -11.05
N ILE A 117 6.98 -8.85 -11.05
CA ILE A 117 5.68 -8.25 -11.42
C ILE A 117 5.25 -7.17 -10.42
N ALA A 118 5.32 -7.45 -9.11
CA ALA A 118 4.98 -6.46 -8.08
C ALA A 118 5.92 -5.25 -8.14
N TYR A 119 7.21 -5.48 -8.40
CA TYR A 119 8.20 -4.44 -8.59
C TYR A 119 7.86 -3.55 -9.79
N ASP A 120 7.59 -4.13 -10.96
CA ASP A 120 7.24 -3.41 -12.18
C ASP A 120 6.01 -2.54 -12.01
N ILE A 121 4.99 -3.03 -11.29
CA ILE A 121 3.77 -2.29 -10.99
C ILE A 121 4.07 -1.12 -10.05
N LEU A 122 4.81 -1.35 -8.96
CA LEU A 122 5.17 -0.34 -7.97
C LEU A 122 5.95 0.84 -8.57
N TYR A 123 6.84 0.56 -9.53
CA TYR A 123 7.67 1.59 -10.17
C TYR A 123 7.06 2.21 -11.42
N GLY A 124 5.85 1.85 -11.78
CA GLY A 124 5.26 2.32 -13.02
C GLY A 124 3.81 2.73 -13.00
N SER A 125 3.11 2.52 -11.91
CA SER A 125 1.69 2.82 -11.87
C SER A 125 1.39 4.31 -11.71
N THR A 126 0.35 4.75 -12.41
CA THR A 126 -0.25 6.09 -12.25
C THR A 126 -1.43 6.10 -11.26
N LYS A 127 -1.85 4.93 -10.80
CA LYS A 127 -2.96 4.75 -9.86
C LYS A 127 -2.43 4.41 -8.46
N PRO A 128 -3.20 4.65 -7.40
CA PRO A 128 -2.90 4.13 -6.08
C PRO A 128 -2.61 2.63 -6.10
N ILE A 129 -1.62 2.20 -5.31
CA ILE A 129 -1.24 0.79 -5.19
C ILE A 129 -1.36 0.36 -3.74
N LEU A 130 -2.10 -0.70 -3.49
CA LEU A 130 -2.11 -1.40 -2.21
C LEU A 130 -1.22 -2.65 -2.32
N LEU A 131 -0.09 -2.62 -1.64
CA LEU A 131 0.77 -3.77 -1.45
C LEU A 131 0.32 -4.51 -0.20
N ILE A 132 -0.27 -5.68 -0.37
CA ILE A 132 -0.68 -6.55 0.74
C ILE A 132 0.49 -7.44 1.11
N LYS A 133 0.85 -7.43 2.39
CA LYS A 133 1.90 -8.28 2.96
C LYS A 133 1.30 -9.39 3.79
N ASP A 134 1.76 -10.61 3.54
CA ASP A 134 1.42 -11.74 4.39
C ASP A 134 2.18 -11.65 5.71
N THR A 135 1.48 -11.36 6.80
CA THR A 135 2.03 -11.27 8.14
C THR A 135 1.91 -12.58 8.92
N ASN A 136 1.75 -13.72 8.25
CA ASN A 136 1.48 -15.05 8.83
C ASN A 136 2.62 -15.56 9.75
N GLN A 137 2.95 -14.85 10.84
CA GLN A 137 3.75 -15.41 11.92
C GLN A 137 2.92 -15.90 13.12
N ASP A 138 1.63 -15.54 13.21
CA ASP A 138 0.74 -16.03 14.27
C ASP A 138 -0.66 -16.31 13.73
N GLN A 139 -1.01 -17.59 13.62
CA GLN A 139 -2.32 -18.09 13.11
C GLN A 139 -3.51 -17.81 14.03
N SER A 140 -3.39 -17.00 15.06
CA SER A 140 -4.37 -16.98 16.17
C SER A 140 -5.32 -15.78 16.23
N ILE A 141 -5.18 -14.72 15.40
CA ILE A 141 -6.07 -13.56 15.52
C ILE A 141 -6.46 -13.05 14.12
N ASP A 142 -7.74 -13.26 13.77
CA ASP A 142 -8.41 -12.77 12.55
C ASP A 142 -8.42 -11.21 12.46
N ASP A 143 -8.27 -10.54 13.60
CA ASP A 143 -8.23 -9.06 13.73
C ASP A 143 -7.03 -8.38 13.06
N THR A 144 -5.92 -9.09 12.83
CA THR A 144 -4.73 -8.51 12.18
C THR A 144 -4.91 -8.30 10.68
N LYS A 145 -5.92 -8.92 10.08
CA LYS A 145 -6.25 -8.84 8.65
C LYS A 145 -7.15 -7.67 8.29
N ASP A 146 -7.76 -7.01 9.29
CA ASP A 146 -8.56 -5.81 9.07
C ASP A 146 -7.67 -4.58 8.86
N LEU A 147 -7.46 -4.19 7.60
CA LEU A 147 -6.67 -3.03 7.23
C LEU A 147 -7.27 -1.70 7.74
N MET A 148 -8.57 -1.68 8.05
CA MET A 148 -9.28 -0.50 8.51
C MET A 148 -9.20 -0.30 10.03
N ARG A 149 -8.61 -1.24 10.76
CA ARG A 149 -8.49 -1.18 12.22
C ARG A 149 -7.58 -0.05 12.68
N HIS A 150 -6.43 0.13 12.04
CA HIS A 150 -5.44 1.14 12.43
C HIS A 150 -4.59 1.53 11.21
N ILE A 151 -4.54 2.81 10.90
CA ILE A 151 -3.70 3.37 9.83
C ILE A 151 -2.54 4.14 10.45
N LEU A 152 -1.32 3.90 9.98
CA LEU A 152 -0.20 4.79 10.14
C LEU A 152 -0.11 5.72 8.93
N PHE A 153 -0.18 7.03 9.17
CA PHE A 153 0.05 8.06 8.17
C PHE A 153 1.35 8.82 8.48
N PRO A 154 2.49 8.40 7.92
CA PRO A 154 3.72 9.17 8.00
C PRO A 154 3.65 10.39 7.07
N THR A 155 3.98 11.56 7.60
CA THR A 155 3.98 12.80 6.84
C THR A 155 5.30 13.57 6.99
N ASP A 156 5.80 14.10 5.88
CA ASP A 156 6.87 15.08 5.84
C ASP A 156 6.36 16.48 5.46
N PHE A 157 5.03 16.66 5.46
CA PHE A 157 4.33 17.87 5.05
C PHE A 157 4.65 18.31 3.62
N SER A 158 4.94 17.38 2.73
CA SER A 158 5.07 17.62 1.30
C SER A 158 3.71 17.59 0.62
N GLU A 159 3.61 18.16 -0.58
CA GLU A 159 2.40 18.10 -1.40
C GLU A 159 1.94 16.65 -1.66
N ASN A 160 2.86 15.72 -1.88
CA ASN A 160 2.53 14.30 -2.03
C ASN A 160 1.97 13.68 -0.74
N ALA A 161 2.45 14.12 0.44
CA ALA A 161 1.85 13.72 1.71
C ALA A 161 0.45 14.30 1.88
N ASP A 162 0.21 15.54 1.42
CA ASP A 162 -1.12 16.16 1.45
C ASP A 162 -2.11 15.40 0.56
N ILE A 163 -1.70 14.99 -0.66
CA ILE A 163 -2.52 14.13 -1.54
C ILE A 163 -2.85 12.79 -0.86
N ALA A 164 -1.86 12.18 -0.19
CA ALA A 164 -2.09 10.95 0.55
C ALA A 164 -3.03 11.18 1.77
N PHE A 165 -2.94 12.33 2.42
CA PHE A 165 -3.83 12.70 3.52
C PHE A 165 -5.29 12.82 3.09
N GLU A 166 -5.57 13.34 1.87
CA GLU A 166 -6.93 13.32 1.32
C GLU A 166 -7.50 11.89 1.25
N LYS A 167 -6.67 10.89 0.93
CA LYS A 167 -7.09 9.48 0.94
C LYS A 167 -7.33 8.96 2.36
N VAL A 168 -6.52 9.37 3.34
CA VAL A 168 -6.78 9.05 4.76
C VAL A 168 -8.13 9.63 5.20
N LYS A 169 -8.45 10.88 4.82
CA LYS A 169 -9.76 11.49 5.12
C LYS A 169 -10.92 10.69 4.52
N GLU A 170 -10.79 10.27 3.26
CA GLU A 170 -11.80 9.40 2.63
C GLU A 170 -11.95 8.06 3.38
N MET A 171 -10.85 7.46 3.83
CA MET A 171 -10.86 6.21 4.60
C MET A 171 -11.52 6.39 5.97
N VAL A 172 -11.27 7.50 6.66
CA VAL A 172 -11.92 7.83 7.94
C VAL A 172 -13.43 7.96 7.76
N LYS A 173 -13.91 8.64 6.71
CA LYS A 173 -15.35 8.71 6.39
C LYS A 173 -15.99 7.33 6.17
N ASN A 174 -15.20 6.33 5.79
CA ASN A 174 -15.62 4.97 5.53
C ASN A 174 -15.32 4.00 6.69
N GLY A 175 -15.06 4.49 7.90
CA GLY A 175 -15.08 3.70 9.12
C GLY A 175 -13.72 3.19 9.61
N VAL A 176 -12.61 3.83 9.24
CA VAL A 176 -11.32 3.61 9.93
C VAL A 176 -11.46 3.93 11.40
N LYS A 177 -10.98 3.02 12.27
CA LYS A 177 -11.17 3.13 13.72
C LYS A 177 -10.08 3.97 14.39
N LYS A 178 -8.84 3.86 13.92
CA LYS A 178 -7.69 4.56 14.49
C LYS A 178 -6.74 5.06 13.39
N VAL A 179 -6.22 6.27 13.56
CA VAL A 179 -5.16 6.85 12.73
C VAL A 179 -4.05 7.37 13.62
N THR A 180 -2.81 6.92 13.39
CA THR A 180 -1.61 7.56 13.96
C THR A 180 -0.98 8.42 12.88
N ILE A 181 -0.99 9.75 13.07
CA ILE A 181 -0.27 10.71 12.25
C ILE A 181 1.15 10.81 12.80
N PHE A 182 2.14 10.53 11.96
CA PHE A 182 3.52 10.38 12.39
C PHE A 182 4.46 11.28 11.61
N HIS A 183 5.15 12.17 12.30
CA HIS A 183 6.20 13.00 11.71
C HIS A 183 7.55 12.62 12.27
N ILE A 184 8.54 12.47 11.39
CA ILE A 184 9.92 12.21 11.78
C ILE A 184 10.79 13.41 11.35
N GLN A 185 11.39 14.04 12.33
CA GLN A 185 12.43 15.03 12.13
C GLN A 185 13.71 14.30 11.72
N ASP A 186 14.00 14.33 10.42
CA ASP A 186 15.09 13.57 9.81
C ASP A 186 16.45 14.06 10.30
N GLU A 187 17.14 13.23 11.07
CA GLU A 187 18.46 13.53 11.64
C GLU A 187 19.50 13.87 10.57
N SER A 188 19.38 13.33 9.36
CA SER A 188 20.30 13.61 8.26
C SER A 188 20.15 15.03 7.69
N LYS A 189 18.97 15.64 7.90
CA LYS A 189 18.62 16.99 7.41
C LYS A 189 18.78 18.06 8.47
N ILE A 190 18.75 17.67 9.75
CA ILE A 190 18.96 18.61 10.86
C ILE A 190 20.45 18.70 11.14
N ASN A 191 21.06 19.78 10.67
CA ASN A 191 22.47 20.06 10.95
C ASN A 191 22.71 20.08 12.48
N PRO A 192 23.83 19.49 13.00
CA PRO A 192 24.16 19.51 14.43
C PRO A 192 24.08 20.90 15.07
N TYR A 193 24.34 21.96 14.32
CA TYR A 193 24.19 23.34 14.80
C TYR A 193 22.74 23.78 15.05
N LEU A 194 21.74 23.05 14.54
CA LEU A 194 20.32 23.32 14.73
C LEU A 194 19.67 22.47 15.83
N LEU A 195 20.42 21.57 16.46
CA LEU A 195 19.88 20.70 17.52
C LEU A 195 19.29 21.50 18.70
N HIS A 196 19.84 22.67 19.00
CA HIS A 196 19.30 23.55 20.05
C HIS A 196 17.91 24.11 19.72
N ARG A 197 17.47 24.05 18.45
CA ARG A 197 16.17 24.51 17.98
C ARG A 197 15.13 23.40 17.87
N LEU A 198 15.45 22.17 18.29
CA LEU A 198 14.49 21.05 18.22
C LEU A 198 13.18 21.32 18.96
N VAL A 199 13.22 22.07 20.07
CA VAL A 199 12.01 22.46 20.82
C VAL A 199 11.12 23.32 19.94
N GLU A 200 11.68 24.33 19.27
CA GLU A 200 10.94 25.21 18.35
C GLU A 200 10.38 24.41 17.16
N PHE A 201 11.16 23.50 16.59
CA PHE A 201 10.67 22.62 15.49
C PHE A 201 9.54 21.74 15.95
N ASN A 202 9.62 21.16 17.16
CA ASN A 202 8.56 20.36 17.75
C ASN A 202 7.27 21.16 17.94
N GLU A 203 7.33 22.40 18.38
CA GLU A 203 6.14 23.26 18.54
C GLU A 203 5.48 23.53 17.17
N VAL A 204 6.25 23.89 16.16
CA VAL A 204 5.74 24.14 14.80
C VAL A 204 5.12 22.88 14.20
N ASP A 205 5.83 21.77 14.27
CA ASP A 205 5.38 20.51 13.70
C ASP A 205 4.15 19.95 14.45
N ASN A 206 4.11 20.11 15.78
CA ASN A 206 2.96 19.73 16.59
C ASN A 206 1.72 20.55 16.19
N GLY A 207 1.87 21.86 15.98
CA GLY A 207 0.79 22.71 15.48
C GLY A 207 0.25 22.29 14.11
N ARG A 208 1.12 21.81 13.21
CA ARG A 208 0.71 21.24 11.90
C ARG A 208 -0.03 19.92 12.06
N LEU A 209 0.51 19.00 12.88
CA LEU A 209 -0.11 17.71 13.12
C LEU A 209 -1.47 17.85 13.81
N GLN A 210 -1.61 18.83 14.73
CA GLN A 210 -2.87 19.09 15.40
C GLN A 210 -3.97 19.52 14.39
N LYS A 211 -3.64 20.33 13.40
CA LYS A 211 -4.59 20.68 12.33
C LYS A 211 -5.07 19.45 11.56
N LEU A 212 -4.14 18.56 11.17
CA LEU A 212 -4.49 17.31 10.48
C LEU A 212 -5.38 16.42 11.37
N LYS A 213 -5.07 16.34 12.66
CA LYS A 213 -5.88 15.62 13.64
C LYS A 213 -7.29 16.18 13.72
N ASP A 214 -7.43 17.50 13.86
CA ASP A 214 -8.72 18.18 14.01
C ASP A 214 -9.57 17.96 12.74
N GLU A 215 -8.96 17.97 11.56
CA GLU A 215 -9.64 17.64 10.32
C GLU A 215 -10.20 16.21 10.35
N LEU A 216 -9.43 15.21 10.75
CA LEU A 216 -9.89 13.81 10.79
C LEU A 216 -11.02 13.61 11.79
N ILE A 217 -10.91 14.18 13.00
CA ILE A 217 -11.93 14.08 14.06
C ILE A 217 -13.24 14.73 13.60
N SER A 218 -13.18 15.80 12.79
CA SER A 218 -14.37 16.46 12.27
C SER A 218 -15.17 15.63 11.26
N LEU A 219 -14.58 14.58 10.68
CA LEU A 219 -15.18 13.80 9.60
C LEU A 219 -16.01 12.62 10.08
N ASN A 220 -15.58 11.97 11.16
CA ASN A 220 -16.23 10.78 11.72
C ASN A 220 -15.69 10.49 13.12
N GLU A 221 -16.34 9.58 13.85
CA GLU A 221 -15.82 9.04 15.11
C GLU A 221 -14.59 8.17 14.83
N VAL A 222 -13.40 8.72 15.11
CA VAL A 222 -12.10 8.07 14.87
C VAL A 222 -11.13 8.43 15.99
N GLU A 223 -10.38 7.44 16.48
CA GLU A 223 -9.25 7.70 17.38
C GLU A 223 -8.07 8.25 16.59
N VAL A 224 -7.59 9.46 16.93
CA VAL A 224 -6.43 10.05 16.25
C VAL A 224 -5.32 10.36 17.22
N GLU A 225 -4.17 9.73 17.04
CA GLU A 225 -2.93 10.01 17.73
C GLU A 225 -1.98 10.80 16.84
N ILE A 226 -1.20 11.71 17.44
CA ILE A 226 -0.09 12.39 16.76
C ILE A 226 1.21 12.04 17.49
N GLN A 227 2.25 11.74 16.70
CA GLN A 227 3.57 11.42 17.23
C GLN A 227 4.66 12.15 16.43
N ILE A 228 5.64 12.69 17.15
CA ILE A 228 6.87 13.25 16.56
C ILE A 228 8.05 12.45 17.09
N ARG A 229 8.98 12.11 16.21
CA ARG A 229 10.24 11.47 16.55
C ARG A 229 11.39 12.18 15.86
N TYR A 230 12.56 12.13 16.46
CA TYR A 230 13.83 12.52 15.85
C TYR A 230 14.60 11.25 15.49
N GLY A 231 15.10 11.14 14.26
CA GLY A 231 15.85 9.97 13.83
C GLY A 231 15.76 9.70 12.32
N ALA A 232 16.13 8.49 11.92
CA ALA A 232 16.05 8.05 10.53
C ALA A 232 14.58 7.65 10.18
N PRO A 233 13.92 8.31 9.19
CA PRO A 233 12.50 8.12 8.93
C PRO A 233 12.09 6.66 8.73
N THR A 234 12.80 5.92 7.90
CA THR A 234 12.49 4.51 7.64
C THR A 234 12.53 3.66 8.91
N ALA A 235 13.57 3.82 9.72
CA ALA A 235 13.76 3.03 10.92
C ALA A 235 12.67 3.31 11.97
N GLU A 236 12.32 4.58 12.19
CA GLU A 236 11.30 4.97 13.15
C GLU A 236 9.90 4.53 12.72
N ILE A 237 9.57 4.56 11.40
CA ILE A 237 8.31 4.04 10.88
C ILE A 237 8.20 2.53 11.13
N ILE A 238 9.22 1.75 10.75
CA ILE A 238 9.21 0.29 10.92
C ILE A 238 9.08 -0.07 12.40
N LYS A 239 9.86 0.58 13.26
CA LYS A 239 9.81 0.37 14.71
C LYS A 239 8.42 0.64 15.32
N LEU A 240 7.73 1.68 14.86
CA LEU A 240 6.38 1.99 15.32
C LEU A 240 5.38 0.95 14.84
N VAL A 241 5.44 0.58 13.56
CA VAL A 241 4.59 -0.47 12.96
C VAL A 241 4.71 -1.78 13.72
N ASP A 242 5.94 -2.23 13.99
CA ASP A 242 6.18 -3.51 14.68
C ASP A 242 5.74 -3.47 16.13
N LYS A 243 5.97 -2.33 16.82
CA LYS A 243 5.59 -2.14 18.22
C LYS A 243 4.08 -2.14 18.41
N GLU A 244 3.35 -1.42 17.54
CA GLU A 244 1.91 -1.22 17.70
C GLU A 244 1.08 -2.20 16.84
N LYS A 245 1.76 -3.09 16.07
CA LYS A 245 1.12 -4.06 15.17
C LYS A 245 0.15 -3.38 14.21
N ILE A 246 0.58 -2.27 13.59
CA ILE A 246 -0.25 -1.48 12.68
C ILE A 246 -0.40 -2.26 11.36
N PRO A 247 -1.63 -2.53 10.89
CA PRO A 247 -1.84 -3.35 9.69
C PRO A 247 -1.60 -2.60 8.38
N LEU A 248 -1.74 -1.27 8.36
CA LEU A 248 -1.69 -0.48 7.14
C LEU A 248 -0.91 0.82 7.31
N ILE A 249 0.03 1.05 6.39
CA ILE A 249 0.68 2.35 6.20
C ILE A 249 0.05 3.01 4.97
N VAL A 250 -0.37 4.27 5.08
CA VAL A 250 -0.83 5.09 3.94
C VAL A 250 0.14 6.24 3.74
N MET A 251 0.77 6.33 2.58
CA MET A 251 1.78 7.34 2.31
C MET A 251 1.87 7.72 0.83
N GLY A 252 2.43 8.89 0.56
CA GLY A 252 2.77 9.29 -0.81
C GLY A 252 3.91 8.44 -1.39
N THR A 253 3.97 8.31 -2.71
CA THR A 253 5.08 7.63 -3.38
C THR A 253 6.39 8.39 -3.25
N GLN A 254 6.36 9.70 -3.03
CA GLN A 254 7.51 10.58 -2.90
C GLN A 254 7.31 11.58 -1.75
N GLY A 255 8.40 12.16 -1.25
CA GLY A 255 8.41 13.24 -0.27
C GLY A 255 8.93 14.56 -0.85
N ARG A 256 9.51 15.41 0.01
CA ARG A 256 10.02 16.77 -0.35
C ARG A 256 11.07 16.79 -1.46
N GLY A 257 11.77 15.69 -1.72
CA GLY A 257 12.78 15.58 -2.78
C GLY A 257 12.18 15.10 -4.11
N PHE A 258 11.09 15.72 -4.57
CA PHE A 258 10.42 15.34 -5.81
C PHE A 258 11.38 15.39 -7.01
N ILE A 259 11.59 14.24 -7.65
CA ILE A 259 12.27 14.10 -8.94
C ILE A 259 11.28 13.44 -9.89
N LYS A 260 10.93 14.14 -10.97
CA LYS A 260 9.84 13.71 -11.89
C LYS A 260 10.05 12.31 -12.49
N GLU A 261 11.31 11.91 -12.66
CA GLU A 261 11.71 10.61 -13.22
C GLU A 261 11.69 9.47 -12.20
N ILE A 262 11.66 9.77 -10.89
CA ILE A 262 11.67 8.77 -9.83
C ILE A 262 10.24 8.48 -9.41
N PHE A 263 9.80 7.22 -9.56
CA PHE A 263 8.45 6.79 -9.20
C PHE A 263 8.27 6.58 -7.69
N LEU A 264 9.33 6.22 -6.97
CA LEU A 264 9.27 5.89 -5.56
C LEU A 264 10.45 6.54 -4.82
N GLY A 265 10.14 7.37 -3.84
CA GLY A 265 11.13 8.02 -2.99
C GLY A 265 11.85 7.02 -2.08
N SER A 266 13.00 7.41 -1.54
CA SER A 266 13.85 6.52 -0.74
C SER A 266 13.14 5.94 0.50
N VAL A 267 12.36 6.75 1.21
CA VAL A 267 11.59 6.30 2.38
C VAL A 267 10.51 5.32 1.94
N SER A 268 9.69 5.66 0.94
CA SER A 268 8.60 4.80 0.44
C SER A 268 9.16 3.48 -0.11
N HIS A 269 10.28 3.52 -0.84
CA HIS A 269 10.98 2.33 -1.32
C HIS A 269 11.38 1.40 -0.17
N ASN A 270 12.02 1.94 0.87
CA ASN A 270 12.47 1.13 1.99
C ASN A 270 11.31 0.61 2.84
N ILE A 271 10.23 1.40 3.01
CA ILE A 271 9.03 0.95 3.73
C ILE A 271 8.35 -0.20 2.99
N VAL A 272 8.20 -0.10 1.67
CA VAL A 272 7.68 -1.19 0.83
C VAL A 272 8.50 -2.47 1.02
N ARG A 273 9.82 -2.39 1.14
CA ARG A 273 10.69 -3.57 1.28
C ARG A 273 10.75 -4.14 2.69
N HIS A 274 10.67 -3.31 3.72
CA HIS A 274 11.10 -3.71 5.06
C HIS A 274 9.99 -3.66 6.13
N ALA A 275 8.92 -2.89 5.93
CA ALA A 275 7.84 -2.86 6.91
C ALA A 275 7.06 -4.17 6.91
N SER A 276 6.59 -4.60 8.07
CA SER A 276 5.71 -5.77 8.22
C SER A 276 4.26 -5.47 7.82
N ALA A 277 3.83 -4.20 7.89
CA ALA A 277 2.48 -3.77 7.49
C ALA A 277 2.27 -3.75 5.97
N SER A 278 1.03 -3.91 5.53
CA SER A 278 0.59 -3.57 4.18
C SER A 278 0.79 -2.07 3.91
N VAL A 279 1.01 -1.69 2.64
CA VAL A 279 1.33 -0.30 2.27
C VAL A 279 0.41 0.17 1.16
N LEU A 280 -0.36 1.24 1.41
CA LEU A 280 -1.10 1.97 0.39
C LEU A 280 -0.27 3.17 -0.07
N LEU A 281 0.21 3.08 -1.29
CA LEU A 281 0.99 4.12 -1.96
C LEU A 281 0.07 5.00 -2.80
N ILE A 282 0.12 6.30 -2.55
CA ILE A 282 -0.65 7.29 -3.30
C ILE A 282 0.31 8.06 -4.21
N PRO A 283 0.15 7.98 -5.54
CA PRO A 283 0.98 8.74 -6.47
C PRO A 283 0.67 10.23 -6.36
N GLY A 284 1.69 11.06 -6.51
CA GLY A 284 1.54 12.50 -6.65
C GLY A 284 0.93 12.88 -8.00
N ASN A 285 0.47 14.13 -8.12
CA ASN A 285 0.03 14.68 -9.40
C ASN A 285 1.24 14.78 -10.33
N ARG A 286 1.12 14.17 -11.49
CA ARG A 286 2.12 14.23 -12.58
C ARG A 286 1.49 15.02 -13.72
N GLU A 287 1.52 16.34 -13.58
CA GLU A 287 1.27 17.22 -14.72
C GLU A 287 2.53 17.40 -15.59
#